data_3eb935a2b16de7104a890262c9eec348
#
_entry.id   3eb935a2b16de7104a890262c9eec348
#
_cell.length_a   1.000
_cell.length_b   1.000
_cell.length_c   1.000
_cell.angle_alpha   90.00
_cell.angle_beta   90.00
_cell.angle_gamma   90.00
#
_symmetry.space_group_name_H-M   'P 1'
#
loop_
_entity.id
_entity.type
_entity.pdbx_description
1 polymer ?
#
loop_
_entity_poly.entity_id
_entity_poly.type
_entity_poly.pdbx_seq_one_letter_code
_entity_poly.pdbx_strand_id
1 'polypeptide(L)'
;EGIVVTTKLFQKAKKDKNSKVREKSELEKAEKVHLLNLEEIKKVLVAKLMQLVGGKTTSGIKNIFGEEAVPKGTKFSEKLLGGLNYQNLDTSDWTKEEETNELIKRLIHNFNIKFNEEKGRFLRDKYAITVGDELPSGVLKLAKVYIAQKRKLRVGDKMAGRHGNKGIVAKIVRDEDMPFLEDG
;
A
#
# COMPACT_ATOMS: atom_id res chain seq x y z
N GLU A 1 19.57 11.34 24.87
CA GLU A 1 18.12 11.13 25.04
C GLU A 1 17.41 11.44 23.73
N GLY A 2 16.38 10.67 23.38
CA GLY A 2 15.58 10.90 22.19
C GLY A 2 14.25 10.14 22.23
N ILE A 3 13.37 10.42 21.27
CA ILE A 3 12.07 9.78 21.17
C ILE A 3 12.20 8.60 20.22
N VAL A 4 11.75 7.42 20.63
CA VAL A 4 11.71 6.22 19.78
C VAL A 4 10.60 6.41 18.75
N VAL A 5 10.98 6.46 17.47
CA VAL A 5 10.06 6.63 16.34
C VAL A 5 9.48 5.28 15.92
N THR A 6 10.34 4.28 15.77
CA THR A 6 9.93 2.93 15.38
C THR A 6 10.99 1.90 15.80
N THR A 7 10.56 0.66 15.90
CA THR A 7 11.43 -0.48 16.17
C THR A 7 11.23 -1.56 15.13
N LYS A 8 12.31 -2.21 14.70
CA LYS A 8 12.26 -3.38 13.82
C LYS A 8 13.02 -4.52 14.49
N LEU A 9 12.38 -5.66 14.62
CA LEU A 9 13.00 -6.88 15.16
C LEU A 9 13.21 -7.87 14.03
N PHE A 10 14.44 -8.29 13.86
CA PHE A 10 14.86 -9.32 12.92
C PHE A 10 15.20 -10.59 13.68
N GLN A 11 14.73 -11.74 13.20
CA GLN A 11 14.93 -13.03 13.86
C GLN A 11 15.32 -14.09 12.84
N LYS A 12 16.29 -14.91 13.20
CA LYS A 12 16.66 -16.08 12.42
C LYS A 12 15.58 -17.16 12.60
N ALA A 13 15.10 -17.75 11.51
CA ALA A 13 14.14 -18.84 11.59
C ALA A 13 14.77 -20.06 12.32
N LYS A 14 14.13 -20.51 13.39
CA LYS A 14 14.50 -21.73 14.09
C LYS A 14 13.78 -22.91 13.47
N LYS A 15 14.50 -23.98 13.14
CA LYS A 15 13.94 -25.18 12.50
C LYS A 15 13.51 -26.28 13.51
N ASP A 16 13.10 -25.90 14.70
CA ASP A 16 12.63 -26.84 15.73
C ASP A 16 11.17 -27.29 15.48
N LYS A 17 10.79 -28.48 15.98
CA LYS A 17 9.42 -28.99 15.83
C LYS A 17 8.36 -28.01 16.33
N ASN A 18 8.61 -27.35 17.46
CA ASN A 18 7.70 -26.37 18.05
C ASN A 18 7.65 -25.05 17.21
N SER A 19 8.72 -24.70 16.52
CA SER A 19 8.73 -23.53 15.64
C SER A 19 7.91 -23.76 14.39
N LYS A 20 7.90 -24.96 13.81
CA LYS A 20 7.06 -25.31 12.66
C LYS A 20 5.56 -25.21 12.96
N VAL A 21 5.14 -25.58 14.17
CA VAL A 21 3.73 -25.45 14.59
C VAL A 21 3.34 -23.97 14.71
N ARG A 22 4.22 -23.14 15.28
CA ARG A 22 4.01 -21.69 15.38
C ARG A 22 3.99 -21.03 14.01
N GLU A 23 4.95 -21.36 13.15
CA GLU A 23 5.03 -20.88 11.76
C GLU A 23 3.73 -21.16 11.00
N LYS A 24 3.21 -22.41 11.10
CA LYS A 24 1.93 -22.74 10.47
C LYS A 24 0.77 -21.92 11.01
N SER A 25 0.69 -21.73 12.32
CA SER A 25 -0.35 -20.90 12.95
C SER A 25 -0.24 -19.42 12.54
N GLU A 26 0.99 -18.89 12.43
CA GLU A 26 1.23 -17.51 11.98
C GLU A 26 0.88 -17.34 10.50
N LEU A 27 1.21 -18.31 9.66
CA LEU A 27 0.82 -18.31 8.24
C LEU A 27 -0.71 -18.35 8.09
N GLU A 28 -1.42 -19.21 8.80
CA GLU A 28 -2.88 -19.27 8.77
C GLU A 28 -3.53 -17.95 9.21
N LYS A 29 -2.95 -17.27 10.21
CA LYS A 29 -3.40 -15.93 10.62
C LYS A 29 -3.17 -14.88 9.55
N ALA A 30 -1.97 -14.88 8.96
CA ALA A 30 -1.62 -13.94 7.87
C ALA A 30 -2.51 -14.15 6.64
N GLU A 31 -2.80 -15.42 6.27
CA GLU A 31 -3.72 -15.75 5.18
C GLU A 31 -5.15 -15.25 5.45
N LYS A 32 -5.66 -15.44 6.68
CA LYS A 32 -6.99 -14.93 7.06
C LYS A 32 -7.07 -13.40 6.96
N VAL A 33 -6.08 -12.71 7.50
CA VAL A 33 -6.03 -11.24 7.42
C VAL A 33 -5.96 -10.78 5.97
N HIS A 34 -5.13 -11.42 5.15
CA HIS A 34 -5.02 -11.12 3.74
C HIS A 34 -6.36 -11.29 3.00
N LEU A 35 -7.07 -12.39 3.21
CA LEU A 35 -8.38 -12.64 2.61
C LEU A 35 -9.40 -11.57 3.04
N LEU A 36 -9.46 -11.22 4.31
CA LEU A 36 -10.34 -10.15 4.81
C LEU A 36 -10.04 -8.80 4.16
N ASN A 37 -8.77 -8.44 4.04
CA ASN A 37 -8.35 -7.19 3.40
C ASN A 37 -8.74 -7.17 1.91
N LEU A 38 -8.57 -8.29 1.19
CA LEU A 38 -8.98 -8.40 -0.21
C LEU A 38 -10.50 -8.27 -0.38
N GLU A 39 -11.27 -8.89 0.50
CA GLU A 39 -12.73 -8.76 0.51
C GLU A 39 -13.16 -7.32 0.78
N GLU A 40 -12.52 -6.64 1.73
CA GLU A 40 -12.81 -5.23 2.04
C GLU A 40 -12.49 -4.31 0.86
N ILE A 41 -11.32 -4.46 0.24
CA ILE A 41 -10.96 -3.71 -0.97
C ILE A 41 -11.98 -3.94 -2.09
N LYS A 42 -12.45 -5.18 -2.26
CA LYS A 42 -13.46 -5.53 -3.25
C LYS A 42 -14.82 -4.93 -2.92
N LYS A 43 -15.25 -4.96 -1.66
CA LYS A 43 -16.51 -4.33 -1.20
C LYS A 43 -16.53 -2.84 -1.48
N VAL A 44 -15.42 -2.15 -1.20
CA VAL A 44 -15.29 -0.70 -1.49
C VAL A 44 -15.41 -0.42 -2.99
N LEU A 45 -14.79 -1.24 -3.84
CA LEU A 45 -14.95 -1.11 -5.31
C LEU A 45 -16.40 -1.31 -5.73
N VAL A 46 -17.03 -2.41 -5.29
CA VAL A 46 -18.42 -2.74 -5.64
C VAL A 46 -19.37 -1.62 -5.22
N ALA A 47 -19.22 -1.07 -4.02
CA ALA A 47 -20.03 0.05 -3.54
C ALA A 47 -19.89 1.30 -4.44
N LYS A 48 -18.66 1.65 -4.83
CA LYS A 48 -18.41 2.78 -5.74
C LYS A 48 -18.95 2.53 -7.15
N LEU A 49 -18.78 1.32 -7.67
CA LEU A 49 -19.36 0.94 -8.97
C LEU A 49 -20.88 1.00 -8.93
N MET A 50 -21.53 0.54 -7.86
CA MET A 50 -22.98 0.64 -7.72
C MET A 50 -23.49 2.09 -7.70
N GLN A 51 -22.73 3.02 -7.15
CA GLN A 51 -23.08 4.45 -7.22
C GLN A 51 -23.07 5.00 -8.66
N LEU A 52 -22.18 4.49 -9.54
CA LEU A 52 -22.03 4.94 -10.92
C LEU A 52 -23.01 4.24 -11.88
N VAL A 53 -23.18 2.93 -11.73
CA VAL A 53 -23.93 2.09 -12.69
C VAL A 53 -25.21 1.48 -12.12
N GLY A 54 -25.55 1.78 -10.87
CA GLY A 54 -26.75 1.25 -10.23
C GLY A 54 -28.02 1.55 -11.05
N GLY A 55 -28.80 0.51 -11.36
CA GLY A 55 -30.01 0.62 -12.17
C GLY A 55 -29.80 0.73 -13.68
N LYS A 56 -28.57 0.91 -14.17
CA LYS A 56 -28.25 0.89 -15.61
C LYS A 56 -28.13 -0.56 -16.12
N THR A 57 -28.19 -0.71 -17.46
CA THR A 57 -27.97 -1.99 -18.13
C THR A 57 -26.57 -1.99 -18.77
N THR A 58 -25.89 -3.14 -18.73
CA THR A 58 -24.58 -3.28 -19.35
C THR A 58 -24.65 -3.36 -20.87
N SER A 59 -23.62 -2.83 -21.55
CA SER A 59 -23.39 -3.02 -22.98
C SER A 59 -22.76 -4.36 -23.32
N GLY A 60 -22.43 -5.18 -22.29
CA GLY A 60 -21.70 -6.43 -22.38
C GLY A 60 -20.30 -6.26 -21.79
N ILE A 61 -19.95 -7.08 -20.79
CA ILE A 61 -18.62 -7.05 -20.17
C ILE A 61 -17.83 -8.24 -20.72
N LYS A 62 -16.67 -7.96 -21.31
CA LYS A 62 -15.76 -8.97 -21.82
C LYS A 62 -14.53 -9.09 -20.93
N ASN A 63 -13.89 -10.25 -20.96
CA ASN A 63 -12.57 -10.39 -20.37
C ASN A 63 -11.48 -9.97 -21.40
N ILE A 64 -10.23 -9.88 -20.94
CA ILE A 64 -9.08 -9.52 -21.80
C ILE A 64 -8.85 -10.53 -22.96
N PHE A 65 -9.46 -11.70 -22.91
CA PHE A 65 -9.39 -12.73 -23.96
C PHE A 65 -10.55 -12.63 -24.96
N GLY A 66 -11.47 -11.67 -24.77
CA GLY A 66 -12.62 -11.46 -25.63
C GLY A 66 -13.85 -12.32 -25.32
N GLU A 67 -13.79 -13.15 -24.27
CA GLU A 67 -14.94 -13.93 -23.83
C GLU A 67 -15.92 -13.06 -23.04
N GLU A 68 -17.21 -13.32 -23.22
CA GLU A 68 -18.29 -12.56 -22.59
C GLU A 68 -18.46 -12.98 -21.13
N ALA A 69 -18.04 -12.13 -20.21
CA ALA A 69 -18.18 -12.35 -18.76
C ALA A 69 -19.61 -12.02 -18.27
N VAL A 70 -20.24 -10.99 -18.88
CA VAL A 70 -21.61 -10.61 -18.59
C VAL A 70 -22.32 -10.27 -19.92
N PRO A 71 -23.48 -10.88 -20.21
CA PRO A 71 -24.20 -10.64 -21.46
C PRO A 71 -24.79 -9.22 -21.51
N LYS A 72 -24.87 -8.70 -22.73
CA LYS A 72 -25.47 -7.39 -23.01
C LYS A 72 -26.91 -7.30 -22.52
N GLY A 73 -27.28 -6.17 -21.94
CA GLY A 73 -28.62 -5.91 -21.43
C GLY A 73 -28.89 -6.38 -20.00
N THR A 74 -27.90 -6.99 -19.34
CA THR A 74 -28.02 -7.39 -17.93
C THR A 74 -28.00 -6.15 -17.02
N LYS A 75 -28.88 -6.09 -16.03
CA LYS A 75 -28.90 -5.00 -15.04
C LYS A 75 -27.76 -5.17 -14.05
N PHE A 76 -27.08 -4.07 -13.75
CA PHE A 76 -26.06 -4.07 -12.71
C PHE A 76 -26.70 -4.29 -11.34
N SER A 77 -26.19 -5.28 -10.61
CA SER A 77 -26.54 -5.57 -9.23
C SER A 77 -25.28 -5.80 -8.40
N GLU A 78 -25.38 -5.58 -7.11
CA GLU A 78 -24.28 -5.80 -6.19
C GLU A 78 -23.76 -7.24 -6.24
N LYS A 79 -24.68 -8.21 -6.35
CA LYS A 79 -24.33 -9.64 -6.47
C LYS A 79 -23.54 -9.94 -7.74
N LEU A 80 -23.95 -9.34 -8.87
CA LEU A 80 -23.25 -9.48 -10.14
C LEU A 80 -21.84 -8.88 -10.05
N LEU A 81 -21.72 -7.64 -9.60
CA LEU A 81 -20.44 -6.96 -9.44
C LEU A 81 -19.55 -7.69 -8.43
N GLY A 82 -20.10 -8.19 -7.32
CA GLY A 82 -19.36 -8.98 -6.34
C GLY A 82 -18.79 -10.30 -6.88
N GLY A 83 -19.42 -10.88 -7.91
CA GLY A 83 -18.96 -12.12 -8.55
C GLY A 83 -17.85 -11.94 -9.58
N LEU A 84 -17.59 -10.72 -10.06
CA LEU A 84 -16.61 -10.46 -11.12
C LEU A 84 -15.16 -10.54 -10.64
N ASN A 85 -14.28 -10.97 -11.58
CA ASN A 85 -12.84 -10.94 -11.40
C ASN A 85 -12.24 -9.74 -12.15
N TYR A 86 -12.07 -8.64 -11.44
CA TYR A 86 -11.64 -7.34 -11.99
C TYR A 86 -10.23 -7.31 -12.58
N GLN A 87 -9.40 -8.31 -12.31
CA GLN A 87 -8.03 -8.36 -12.85
C GLN A 87 -8.01 -8.71 -14.34
N ASN A 88 -9.01 -9.46 -14.81
CA ASN A 88 -9.07 -10.01 -16.15
C ASN A 88 -10.22 -9.43 -16.99
N LEU A 89 -10.79 -8.30 -16.59
CA LEU A 89 -11.89 -7.67 -17.32
C LEU A 89 -11.39 -6.55 -18.24
N ASP A 90 -11.98 -6.48 -19.42
CA ASP A 90 -11.92 -5.30 -20.27
C ASP A 90 -12.81 -4.21 -19.69
N THR A 91 -12.29 -3.01 -19.60
CA THR A 91 -12.94 -1.87 -18.96
C THR A 91 -13.48 -0.84 -19.96
N SER A 92 -13.44 -1.15 -21.27
CA SER A 92 -13.71 -0.17 -22.33
C SER A 92 -15.19 0.17 -22.46
N ASP A 93 -16.08 -0.83 -22.48
CA ASP A 93 -17.46 -0.66 -22.97
C ASP A 93 -18.52 -1.26 -22.02
N TRP A 94 -18.47 -0.90 -20.74
CA TRP A 94 -19.45 -1.40 -19.76
C TRP A 94 -20.82 -0.77 -19.91
N THR A 95 -20.86 0.51 -20.30
CA THR A 95 -22.08 1.30 -20.48
C THR A 95 -22.04 2.04 -21.82
N LYS A 96 -23.17 2.62 -22.20
CA LYS A 96 -23.27 3.44 -23.42
C LYS A 96 -22.67 4.85 -23.27
N GLU A 97 -22.39 5.27 -22.04
CA GLU A 97 -21.88 6.59 -21.69
C GLU A 97 -20.36 6.54 -21.56
N GLU A 98 -19.66 7.28 -22.37
CA GLU A 98 -18.17 7.30 -22.40
C GLU A 98 -17.57 7.82 -21.10
N GLU A 99 -18.15 8.90 -20.54
CA GLU A 99 -17.70 9.46 -19.25
C GLU A 99 -17.80 8.44 -18.11
N THR A 100 -18.90 7.68 -18.07
CA THR A 100 -19.09 6.62 -17.07
C THR A 100 -18.06 5.51 -17.24
N ASN A 101 -17.74 5.13 -18.49
CA ASN A 101 -16.73 4.11 -18.76
C ASN A 101 -15.32 4.56 -18.34
N GLU A 102 -14.97 5.84 -18.54
CA GLU A 102 -13.69 6.36 -18.05
C GLU A 102 -13.58 6.31 -16.51
N LEU A 103 -14.66 6.66 -15.80
CA LEU A 103 -14.69 6.58 -14.34
C LEU A 103 -14.56 5.12 -13.86
N ILE A 104 -15.25 4.18 -14.50
CA ILE A 104 -15.14 2.74 -14.23
C ILE A 104 -13.68 2.28 -14.43
N LYS A 105 -13.07 2.66 -15.54
CA LYS A 105 -11.68 2.34 -15.85
C LYS A 105 -10.72 2.83 -14.77
N ARG A 106 -10.87 4.08 -14.31
CA ARG A 106 -10.07 4.65 -13.22
C ARG A 106 -10.27 3.92 -11.89
N LEU A 107 -11.53 3.57 -11.56
CA LEU A 107 -11.83 2.83 -10.34
C LEU A 107 -11.21 1.43 -10.34
N ILE A 108 -11.33 0.70 -11.46
CA ILE A 108 -10.76 -0.64 -11.60
C ILE A 108 -9.22 -0.57 -11.60
N HIS A 109 -8.62 0.44 -12.24
CA HIS A 109 -7.19 0.65 -12.20
C HIS A 109 -6.68 0.87 -10.75
N ASN A 110 -7.33 1.76 -10.00
CA ASN A 110 -6.99 2.01 -8.59
C ASN A 110 -7.20 0.77 -7.71
N PHE A 111 -8.23 -0.02 -7.98
CA PHE A 111 -8.44 -1.29 -7.31
C PHE A 111 -7.30 -2.27 -7.59
N ASN A 112 -6.88 -2.42 -8.85
CA ASN A 112 -5.80 -3.32 -9.23
C ASN A 112 -4.46 -2.92 -8.58
N ILE A 113 -4.19 -1.62 -8.44
CA ILE A 113 -3.02 -1.13 -7.70
C ILE A 113 -3.09 -1.60 -6.25
N LYS A 114 -4.19 -1.31 -5.54
CA LYS A 114 -4.35 -1.70 -4.12
C LYS A 114 -4.35 -3.20 -3.92
N PHE A 115 -4.97 -3.95 -4.83
CA PHE A 115 -4.98 -5.41 -4.80
C PHE A 115 -3.55 -5.97 -4.93
N ASN A 116 -2.76 -5.44 -5.86
CA ASN A 116 -1.37 -5.87 -6.05
C ASN A 116 -0.47 -5.45 -4.88
N GLU A 117 -0.69 -4.29 -4.28
CA GLU A 117 0.00 -3.86 -3.07
C GLU A 117 -0.25 -4.80 -1.90
N GLU A 118 -1.52 -5.18 -1.67
CA GLU A 118 -1.88 -6.10 -0.59
C GLU A 118 -1.35 -7.52 -0.85
N LYS A 119 -1.41 -7.99 -2.09
CA LYS A 119 -0.80 -9.26 -2.50
C LYS A 119 0.72 -9.25 -2.29
N GLY A 120 1.37 -8.14 -2.64
CA GLY A 120 2.81 -7.95 -2.43
C GLY A 120 3.17 -7.90 -0.93
N ARG A 121 2.32 -7.29 -0.09
CA ARG A 121 2.46 -7.29 1.37
C ARG A 121 2.39 -8.71 1.91
N PHE A 122 1.34 -9.46 1.57
CA PHE A 122 1.18 -10.84 2.00
C PHE A 122 2.35 -11.74 1.58
N LEU A 123 2.86 -11.61 0.35
CA LEU A 123 4.03 -12.38 -0.10
C LEU A 123 5.28 -12.06 0.73
N ARG A 124 5.51 -10.79 1.09
CA ARG A 124 6.62 -10.40 1.97
C ARG A 124 6.47 -10.97 3.38
N ASP A 125 5.26 -10.88 3.94
CA ASP A 125 4.98 -11.42 5.28
C ASP A 125 5.12 -12.94 5.31
N LYS A 126 4.61 -13.62 4.28
CA LYS A 126 4.79 -15.07 4.12
C LYS A 126 6.26 -15.46 4.03
N TYR A 127 7.04 -14.71 3.25
CA TYR A 127 8.48 -14.93 3.12
C TYR A 127 9.20 -14.71 4.46
N ALA A 128 8.87 -13.63 5.18
CA ALA A 128 9.46 -13.33 6.48
C ALA A 128 9.16 -14.41 7.53
N ILE A 129 7.95 -15.01 7.50
CA ILE A 129 7.56 -16.10 8.41
C ILE A 129 8.29 -17.40 8.04
N THR A 130 8.37 -17.76 6.74
CA THR A 130 8.91 -19.05 6.29
C THR A 130 10.42 -19.10 6.25
N VAL A 131 11.06 -18.04 5.75
CA VAL A 131 12.51 -17.99 5.54
C VAL A 131 13.21 -17.35 6.74
N GLY A 132 12.53 -16.38 7.39
CA GLY A 132 13.13 -15.55 8.43
C GLY A 132 14.13 -14.54 7.84
N ASP A 133 14.81 -13.82 8.73
CA ASP A 133 15.79 -12.83 8.35
C ASP A 133 17.19 -13.43 8.21
N GLU A 134 17.92 -13.00 7.18
CA GLU A 134 19.33 -13.35 7.03
C GLU A 134 20.18 -12.55 8.03
N LEU A 135 20.61 -13.22 9.08
CA LEU A 135 21.48 -12.64 10.09
C LEU A 135 22.87 -13.27 10.05
N PRO A 136 23.94 -12.49 10.38
CA PRO A 136 25.30 -13.01 10.46
C PRO A 136 25.41 -14.24 11.38
N SER A 137 26.48 -15.01 11.20
CA SER A 137 26.77 -16.17 12.06
C SER A 137 26.89 -15.72 13.51
N GLY A 138 26.26 -16.48 14.44
CA GLY A 138 26.25 -16.16 15.87
C GLY A 138 25.17 -15.16 16.32
N VAL A 139 24.49 -14.43 15.41
CA VAL A 139 23.40 -13.52 15.76
C VAL A 139 22.06 -14.25 15.66
N LEU A 140 21.33 -14.32 16.76
CA LEU A 140 20.00 -14.94 16.83
C LEU A 140 18.87 -13.94 16.58
N LYS A 141 19.03 -12.72 17.07
CA LYS A 141 18.06 -11.62 16.94
C LYS A 141 18.80 -10.30 16.79
N LEU A 142 18.26 -9.41 15.99
CA LEU A 142 18.74 -8.04 15.82
C LEU A 142 17.55 -7.09 15.97
N ALA A 143 17.63 -6.17 16.92
CA ALA A 143 16.67 -5.10 17.08
C ALA A 143 17.26 -3.80 16.54
N LYS A 144 16.57 -3.17 15.58
CA LYS A 144 16.88 -1.80 15.12
C LYS A 144 15.89 -0.84 15.76
N VAL A 145 16.38 0.09 16.56
CA VAL A 145 15.58 1.13 17.21
C VAL A 145 15.92 2.46 16.55
N TYR A 146 14.92 3.08 15.94
CA TYR A 146 15.06 4.40 15.30
C TYR A 146 14.68 5.47 16.33
N ILE A 147 15.62 6.36 16.62
CA ILE A 147 15.45 7.41 17.61
C ILE A 147 15.55 8.77 16.92
N ALA A 148 14.60 9.66 17.21
CA ALA A 148 14.63 11.05 16.81
C ALA A 148 14.99 11.93 18.00
N GLN A 149 15.93 12.85 17.80
CA GLN A 149 16.30 13.85 18.77
C GLN A 149 16.25 15.23 18.12
N LYS A 150 15.51 16.15 18.75
CA LYS A 150 15.49 17.56 18.34
C LYS A 150 16.62 18.30 19.04
N ARG A 151 17.54 18.86 18.28
CA ARG A 151 18.61 19.71 18.77
C ARG A 151 18.38 21.15 18.30
N LYS A 152 18.52 22.09 19.20
CA LYS A 152 18.54 23.51 18.83
C LYS A 152 19.86 23.84 18.16
N LEU A 153 19.79 24.57 17.05
CA LEU A 153 20.94 25.07 16.35
C LEU A 153 21.70 26.09 17.21
N ARG A 154 23.01 26.05 17.16
CA ARG A 154 23.91 26.97 17.89
C ARG A 154 24.89 27.64 16.93
N VAL A 155 25.38 28.83 17.30
CA VAL A 155 26.49 29.45 16.60
C VAL A 155 27.70 28.55 16.67
N GLY A 156 28.37 28.33 15.54
CA GLY A 156 29.48 27.41 15.39
C GLY A 156 29.09 26.03 14.84
N ASP A 157 27.81 25.68 14.75
CA ASP A 157 27.37 24.41 14.16
C ASP A 157 27.62 24.40 12.66
N LYS A 158 28.11 23.25 12.14
CA LYS A 158 28.34 23.04 10.72
C LYS A 158 27.06 22.59 10.02
N MET A 159 26.66 23.33 9.01
CA MET A 159 25.48 23.07 8.20
C MET A 159 25.85 22.89 6.73
N ALA A 160 25.07 22.09 6.01
CA ALA A 160 25.24 21.87 4.59
C ALA A 160 23.90 21.79 3.88
N GLY A 161 23.84 22.31 2.66
CA GLY A 161 22.75 22.08 1.74
C GLY A 161 22.89 20.74 1.00
N ARG A 162 21.91 20.41 0.15
CA ARG A 162 21.89 19.16 -0.64
C ARG A 162 22.94 19.09 -1.74
N HIS A 163 23.53 20.23 -2.15
CA HIS A 163 24.44 20.37 -3.28
C HIS A 163 25.92 20.53 -2.86
N GLY A 164 26.26 20.10 -1.64
CA GLY A 164 27.65 20.16 -1.13
C GLY A 164 28.10 21.51 -0.61
N ASN A 165 27.24 22.52 -0.60
CA ASN A 165 27.48 23.83 0.00
C ASN A 165 27.48 23.68 1.53
N LYS A 166 28.66 23.71 2.12
CA LYS A 166 28.88 23.60 3.57
C LYS A 166 29.25 24.94 4.17
N GLY A 167 28.75 25.23 5.35
CA GLY A 167 29.03 26.45 6.09
C GLY A 167 28.93 26.25 7.58
N ILE A 168 29.30 27.28 8.34
CA ILE A 168 29.19 27.31 9.78
C ILE A 168 28.20 28.40 10.16
N VAL A 169 27.33 28.13 11.13
CA VAL A 169 26.38 29.10 11.66
C VAL A 169 27.14 30.20 12.37
N ALA A 170 27.16 31.38 11.77
CA ALA A 170 27.88 32.56 12.31
C ALA A 170 26.99 33.36 13.29
N LYS A 171 25.68 33.46 13.02
CA LYS A 171 24.74 34.26 13.78
C LYS A 171 23.35 33.63 13.76
N ILE A 172 22.63 33.75 14.84
CA ILE A 172 21.20 33.43 14.95
C ILE A 172 20.46 34.73 15.20
N VAL A 173 19.52 35.09 14.37
CA VAL A 173 18.73 36.32 14.43
C VAL A 173 17.24 35.97 14.52
N ARG A 174 16.41 36.96 14.82
CA ARG A 174 14.95 36.82 14.82
C ARG A 174 14.47 36.75 13.37
N ASP A 175 13.27 36.19 13.15
CA ASP A 175 12.67 36.07 11.83
C ASP A 175 12.49 37.43 11.13
N GLU A 176 12.20 38.49 11.92
CA GLU A 176 12.08 39.87 11.46
C GLU A 176 13.37 40.46 10.84
N ASP A 177 14.53 39.95 11.28
CA ASP A 177 15.85 40.36 10.80
C ASP A 177 16.39 39.51 9.66
N MET A 178 15.60 38.51 9.20
CA MET A 178 15.97 37.61 8.08
C MET A 178 15.59 38.23 6.73
N PRO A 179 16.37 37.99 5.68
CA PRO A 179 16.01 38.44 4.34
C PRO A 179 14.72 37.73 3.87
N PHE A 180 13.82 38.47 3.24
CA PHE A 180 12.56 38.01 2.72
C PHE A 180 12.35 38.48 1.27
N LEU A 181 11.46 37.78 0.56
CA LEU A 181 11.03 38.13 -0.78
C LEU A 181 9.87 39.14 -0.74
N GLU A 182 9.46 39.68 -1.92
CA GLU A 182 8.37 40.66 -2.02
C GLU A 182 7.02 40.11 -1.54
N ASP A 183 6.85 38.80 -1.55
CA ASP A 183 5.67 38.08 -1.09
C ASP A 183 5.68 37.71 0.43
N GLY A 184 6.73 38.09 1.14
CA GLY A 184 6.92 37.82 2.55
C GLY A 184 7.56 36.49 2.89
#